data_3e8ac41c4c57f4b0db86a86c85a5dcef
#
_entry.id   3e8ac41c4c57f4b0db86a86c85a5dcef
#
_cell.length_a   1.000
_cell.length_b   1.000
_cell.length_c   1.000
_cell.angle_alpha   90.00
_cell.angle_beta   90.00
_cell.angle_gamma   90.00
#
_symmetry.space_group_name_H-M   'P 1'
#
loop_
_entity.id
_entity.type
_entity.pdbx_description
1 polymer ?
#
loop_
_entity_poly.entity_id
_entity_poly.type
_entity_poly.pdbx_seq_one_letter_code
_entity_poly.pdbx_strand_id
1 'polypeptide(L)'
;MWWSNKLQLLSCFISLMVLTAPSYAQSSQDVDDHTDLVGEFDLLGTFWELSEEQKRGTFQLRTHQPNFILVAHHTSEINKQPTSPTRGDSVRIDTYKPNEVKLQISLRTKVMEDFLLPNADVWVSYTQTSLWQMWNPSDSAPFRSTDYNPDVFYIVPVTEQWDFLPGDARVRYAKVGFAHESNGNREPDSRSWNYLHFGGAAQFSDFIWESTFKQRINEVGDQDDNPDLVRFRGSFENRIAWINGTDTYSLTRVSRDLSFNRGSWQFDFTMPFNSDKPEGLRFYVQLFSGYGETLLDYNHRQNRIGLGFLLLNF
;
A
#
# COMPACT_ATOMS: atom_id res chain seq x y z
N MET A 1 -17.42 4.38 29.93
CA MET A 1 -16.86 3.06 30.17
C MET A 1 -16.42 2.30 28.90
N TRP A 2 -16.62 2.86 27.71
CA TRP A 2 -16.28 2.27 26.40
C TRP A 2 -14.95 2.78 25.80
N TRP A 3 -14.40 3.84 26.37
CA TRP A 3 -13.19 4.53 25.88
C TRP A 3 -11.88 3.92 26.36
N SER A 4 -11.86 3.21 27.47
CA SER A 4 -10.63 2.63 28.02
C SER A 4 -10.07 1.49 27.17
N ASN A 5 -10.93 0.74 26.47
CA ASN A 5 -10.51 -0.43 25.70
C ASN A 5 -9.86 -0.09 24.33
N LYS A 6 -10.21 1.04 23.72
CA LYS A 6 -9.60 1.44 22.44
C LYS A 6 -8.21 2.07 22.59
N LEU A 7 -7.99 2.82 23.69
CA LEU A 7 -6.65 3.33 23.99
C LEU A 7 -5.68 2.20 24.43
N GLN A 8 -6.19 1.18 25.12
CA GLN A 8 -5.36 0.03 25.51
C GLN A 8 -4.93 -0.81 24.31
N LEU A 9 -5.75 -0.96 23.27
CA LEU A 9 -5.37 -1.65 22.04
C LEU A 9 -4.31 -0.85 21.25
N LEU A 10 -4.41 0.46 21.20
CA LEU A 10 -3.41 1.31 20.54
C LEU A 10 -2.08 1.32 21.30
N SER A 11 -2.11 1.33 22.64
CA SER A 11 -0.90 1.26 23.49
C SER A 11 -0.23 -0.12 23.41
N CYS A 12 -0.98 -1.20 23.28
CA CYS A 12 -0.42 -2.53 23.05
C CYS A 12 0.29 -2.66 21.70
N PHE A 13 -0.24 -2.06 20.63
CA PHE A 13 0.41 -2.10 19.33
C PHE A 13 1.71 -1.29 19.28
N ILE A 14 1.71 -0.10 19.90
CA ILE A 14 2.93 0.74 19.97
C ILE A 14 3.99 0.10 20.89
N SER A 15 3.58 -0.53 21.99
CA SER A 15 4.51 -1.22 22.90
C SER A 15 5.11 -2.50 22.31
N LEU A 16 4.43 -3.18 21.40
CA LEU A 16 4.94 -4.38 20.74
C LEU A 16 5.97 -4.06 19.64
N MET A 17 5.95 -2.85 19.07
CA MET A 17 6.92 -2.42 18.06
C MET A 17 8.29 -2.02 18.64
N VAL A 18 8.42 -1.79 19.96
CA VAL A 18 9.69 -1.36 20.59
C VAL A 18 10.55 -2.53 21.06
N LEU A 19 10.04 -3.77 21.09
CA LEU A 19 10.69 -4.85 21.85
C LEU A 19 11.49 -5.89 21.06
N THR A 20 11.65 -5.80 19.73
CA THR A 20 12.52 -6.77 19.00
C THR A 20 13.25 -6.14 17.82
N ALA A 21 14.28 -5.38 18.07
CA ALA A 21 15.35 -5.17 17.11
C ALA A 21 16.56 -6.01 17.54
N PRO A 22 16.92 -7.12 16.88
CA PRO A 22 18.21 -7.73 17.10
C PRO A 22 19.28 -6.84 16.46
N SER A 23 20.22 -6.33 17.28
CA SER A 23 21.43 -5.68 16.80
C SER A 23 22.33 -6.73 16.17
N TYR A 24 22.42 -6.75 14.86
CA TYR A 24 23.48 -7.48 14.16
C TYR A 24 24.74 -6.60 14.14
N ALA A 25 25.75 -7.02 14.87
CA ALA A 25 27.08 -6.48 14.75
C ALA A 25 27.67 -6.94 13.41
N GLN A 26 27.93 -6.01 12.52
CA GLN A 26 28.62 -6.25 11.26
C GLN A 26 30.10 -6.36 11.51
N SER A 27 30.69 -7.52 11.24
CA SER A 27 32.13 -7.69 11.20
C SER A 27 32.68 -7.05 9.93
N SER A 28 33.56 -6.08 10.09
CA SER A 28 34.36 -5.52 9.00
C SER A 28 35.36 -6.61 8.49
N GLN A 29 35.13 -7.05 7.25
CA GLN A 29 36.19 -7.72 6.48
C GLN A 29 36.64 -6.77 5.36
N ASP A 30 37.97 -6.67 5.26
CA ASP A 30 38.68 -5.89 4.25
C ASP A 30 38.23 -6.26 2.85
N VAL A 31 37.87 -5.24 2.06
CA VAL A 31 37.58 -5.39 0.64
C VAL A 31 38.79 -4.94 -0.15
N ASP A 32 39.47 -5.93 -0.75
CA ASP A 32 40.46 -5.70 -1.79
C ASP A 32 39.79 -5.08 -3.05
N ASP A 33 40.49 -4.11 -3.59
CA ASP A 33 40.23 -3.32 -4.78
C ASP A 33 40.01 -4.20 -6.04
N HIS A 34 38.76 -4.32 -6.51
CA HIS A 34 38.44 -4.66 -7.88
C HIS A 34 37.36 -3.71 -8.41
N THR A 35 37.79 -2.64 -9.05
CA THR A 35 37.08 -1.88 -10.06
C THR A 35 36.58 -2.82 -11.14
N ASP A 36 35.28 -3.08 -11.13
CA ASP A 36 34.38 -3.43 -12.22
C ASP A 36 33.21 -4.28 -11.69
N LEU A 37 32.26 -3.67 -11.06
CA LEU A 37 30.88 -4.16 -10.95
C LEU A 37 30.03 -2.99 -10.40
N VAL A 38 29.60 -2.10 -11.25
CA VAL A 38 28.35 -1.40 -11.02
C VAL A 38 27.28 -2.49 -11.20
N GLY A 39 27.09 -3.29 -10.17
CA GLY A 39 26.01 -4.24 -10.08
C GLY A 39 24.72 -3.45 -10.15
N GLU A 40 23.95 -3.66 -11.22
CA GLU A 40 22.59 -3.15 -11.37
C GLU A 40 21.86 -3.45 -10.05
N PHE A 41 21.48 -2.40 -9.32
CA PHE A 41 20.88 -2.56 -7.99
C PHE A 41 19.49 -3.19 -8.15
N ASP A 42 19.37 -4.48 -7.86
CA ASP A 42 18.16 -5.27 -8.03
C ASP A 42 17.17 -5.02 -6.88
N LEU A 43 16.49 -3.89 -6.95
CA LEU A 43 15.51 -3.47 -5.95
C LEU A 43 14.34 -4.44 -5.81
N LEU A 44 13.75 -4.85 -6.92
CA LEU A 44 12.60 -5.75 -6.93
C LEU A 44 13.01 -7.17 -6.52
N GLY A 45 14.19 -7.62 -6.93
CA GLY A 45 14.72 -8.91 -6.53
C GLY A 45 14.93 -9.00 -5.02
N THR A 46 15.60 -8.00 -4.45
CA THR A 46 15.81 -7.92 -2.99
C THR A 46 14.48 -7.76 -2.23
N PHE A 47 13.57 -6.95 -2.74
CA PHE A 47 12.29 -6.73 -2.07
C PHE A 47 11.41 -7.99 -2.07
N TRP A 48 11.30 -8.69 -3.21
CA TRP A 48 10.44 -9.88 -3.37
C TRP A 48 11.18 -11.21 -3.20
N GLU A 49 12.51 -11.17 -2.97
CA GLU A 49 13.34 -12.38 -2.80
C GLU A 49 13.26 -13.31 -4.02
N LEU A 50 13.49 -12.73 -5.22
CA LEU A 50 13.22 -13.38 -6.51
C LEU A 50 14.29 -14.43 -6.90
N SER A 51 15.43 -14.51 -6.21
CA SER A 51 16.47 -15.51 -6.42
C SER A 51 16.81 -16.25 -5.13
N GLU A 52 17.48 -17.39 -5.24
CA GLU A 52 17.89 -18.21 -4.09
C GLU A 52 18.77 -17.44 -3.11
N GLU A 53 19.69 -16.60 -3.65
CA GLU A 53 20.62 -15.81 -2.84
C GLU A 53 19.91 -14.70 -2.05
N GLN A 54 18.75 -14.27 -2.50
CA GLN A 54 17.95 -13.20 -1.88
C GLN A 54 16.95 -13.72 -0.86
N LYS A 55 16.73 -15.06 -0.80
CA LYS A 55 15.77 -15.67 0.12
C LYS A 55 16.19 -15.48 1.57
N ARG A 56 15.24 -15.10 2.40
CA ARG A 56 15.44 -14.84 3.83
C ARG A 56 14.55 -15.71 4.72
N GLY A 57 13.92 -16.74 4.15
CA GLY A 57 13.08 -17.73 4.83
C GLY A 57 11.64 -17.28 5.05
N THR A 58 10.86 -18.24 5.56
CA THR A 58 9.42 -18.10 5.80
C THR A 58 9.10 -17.50 7.18
N PHE A 59 7.85 -17.04 7.36
CA PHE A 59 7.27 -16.52 8.61
C PHE A 59 8.01 -15.36 9.26
N GLN A 60 8.74 -14.58 8.44
CA GLN A 60 9.36 -13.33 8.87
C GLN A 60 8.52 -12.15 8.39
N LEU A 61 8.18 -11.24 9.31
CA LEU A 61 7.41 -10.04 8.97
C LEU A 61 8.30 -9.05 8.22
N ARG A 62 7.78 -8.52 7.13
CA ARG A 62 8.38 -7.51 6.26
C ARG A 62 7.36 -6.45 5.90
N THR A 63 7.81 -5.31 5.46
CA THR A 63 6.92 -4.31 4.88
C THR A 63 6.36 -4.80 3.54
N HIS A 64 5.10 -4.46 3.27
CA HIS A 64 4.43 -4.77 1.99
C HIS A 64 4.23 -3.51 1.15
N GLN A 65 3.49 -2.55 1.68
CA GLN A 65 3.30 -1.22 1.16
C GLN A 65 3.93 -0.19 2.11
N PRO A 66 4.03 1.09 1.73
CA PRO A 66 4.58 2.12 2.60
C PRO A 66 3.89 2.17 3.96
N ASN A 67 4.68 2.17 5.05
CA ASN A 67 4.18 2.35 6.40
C ASN A 67 4.41 3.80 6.81
N PHE A 68 3.33 4.58 6.92
CA PHE A 68 3.44 6.02 7.08
C PHE A 68 2.41 6.62 8.02
N ILE A 69 2.70 7.84 8.45
CA ILE A 69 1.76 8.76 9.07
C ILE A 69 1.84 10.12 8.39
N LEU A 70 0.74 10.57 7.77
CA LEU A 70 0.58 11.94 7.28
C LEU A 70 -0.13 12.75 8.37
N VAL A 71 0.62 13.53 9.11
CA VAL A 71 0.12 14.31 10.25
C VAL A 71 -0.78 15.47 9.81
N ALA A 72 -0.58 15.97 8.60
CA ALA A 72 -1.43 16.94 7.94
C ALA A 72 -1.90 16.33 6.61
N HIS A 73 -3.17 15.97 6.52
CA HIS A 73 -3.80 15.40 5.31
C HIS A 73 -5.08 16.16 5.04
N HIS A 74 -4.97 17.17 4.19
CA HIS A 74 -6.07 18.09 3.85
C HIS A 74 -6.84 17.59 2.63
N THR A 75 -8.17 17.64 2.68
CA THR A 75 -9.06 17.41 1.54
C THR A 75 -9.72 18.69 1.08
N SER A 76 -9.88 18.87 -0.23
CA SER A 76 -10.64 19.97 -0.81
C SER A 76 -12.13 19.90 -0.48
N GLU A 77 -12.64 18.66 -0.29
CA GLU A 77 -14.07 18.42 -0.06
C GLU A 77 -14.24 17.15 0.78
N ILE A 78 -14.56 17.34 2.07
CA ILE A 78 -14.78 16.21 2.97
C ILE A 78 -16.17 15.63 2.76
N ASN A 79 -16.26 14.30 2.65
CA ASN A 79 -17.53 13.61 2.56
C ASN A 79 -18.18 13.55 3.94
N LYS A 80 -19.26 14.31 4.11
CA LYS A 80 -20.03 14.38 5.35
C LYS A 80 -21.20 13.41 5.41
N GLN A 81 -21.53 12.81 4.27
CA GLN A 81 -22.64 11.86 4.14
C GLN A 81 -22.30 10.82 3.06
N PRO A 82 -21.48 9.81 3.39
CA PRO A 82 -21.22 8.72 2.47
C PRO A 82 -22.50 8.02 2.01
N THR A 83 -22.52 7.51 0.78
CA THR A 83 -23.70 6.83 0.22
C THR A 83 -23.29 5.59 -0.58
N SER A 84 -24.22 4.66 -0.72
CA SER A 84 -24.08 3.50 -1.58
C SER A 84 -25.45 3.14 -2.20
N PRO A 85 -25.48 2.58 -3.42
CA PRO A 85 -26.74 2.19 -4.05
C PRO A 85 -27.58 1.20 -3.26
N THR A 86 -26.94 0.28 -2.51
CA THR A 86 -27.60 -0.78 -1.75
C THR A 86 -27.80 -0.45 -0.27
N ARG A 87 -26.92 0.39 0.31
CA ARG A 87 -26.97 0.74 1.74
C ARG A 87 -27.59 2.11 2.01
N GLY A 88 -27.86 2.89 0.94
CA GLY A 88 -28.42 4.24 1.06
C GLY A 88 -27.44 5.25 1.63
N ASP A 89 -27.97 6.31 2.20
CA ASP A 89 -27.21 7.40 2.76
C ASP A 89 -26.82 7.12 4.22
N SER A 90 -25.57 7.37 4.54
CA SER A 90 -25.07 7.39 5.91
C SER A 90 -25.65 8.55 6.71
N VAL A 91 -25.57 8.49 8.02
CA VAL A 91 -25.90 9.64 8.88
C VAL A 91 -24.94 10.79 8.54
N ARG A 92 -25.54 11.95 8.24
CA ARG A 92 -24.75 13.14 7.95
C ARG A 92 -24.02 13.65 9.20
N ILE A 93 -22.71 13.87 9.09
CA ILE A 93 -21.86 14.38 10.19
C ILE A 93 -21.26 15.71 9.74
N ASP A 94 -21.92 16.81 10.14
CA ASP A 94 -21.50 18.15 9.74
C ASP A 94 -20.25 18.65 10.45
N THR A 95 -19.88 18.02 11.56
CA THR A 95 -18.70 18.38 12.39
C THR A 95 -17.38 17.95 11.78
N TYR A 96 -17.36 17.06 10.80
CA TYR A 96 -16.12 16.60 10.16
C TYR A 96 -15.31 17.75 9.57
N LYS A 97 -14.01 17.73 9.83
CA LYS A 97 -13.03 18.74 9.40
C LYS A 97 -12.25 18.25 8.18
N PRO A 98 -11.88 19.15 7.25
CA PRO A 98 -11.12 18.77 6.05
C PRO A 98 -9.68 18.34 6.34
N ASN A 99 -9.16 18.65 7.53
CA ASN A 99 -7.83 18.23 7.96
C ASN A 99 -7.93 16.95 8.79
N GLU A 100 -7.27 15.92 8.32
CA GLU A 100 -7.22 14.59 8.96
C GLU A 100 -5.77 14.17 9.17
N VAL A 101 -5.55 13.13 9.92
CA VAL A 101 -4.33 12.34 9.90
C VAL A 101 -4.61 11.10 9.07
N LYS A 102 -3.76 10.79 8.11
CA LYS A 102 -3.80 9.50 7.38
C LYS A 102 -2.66 8.63 7.86
N LEU A 103 -2.96 7.40 8.21
CA LEU A 103 -1.94 6.42 8.59
C LEU A 103 -2.15 5.12 7.83
N GLN A 104 -1.04 4.46 7.50
CA GLN A 104 -1.03 3.15 6.88
C GLN A 104 -0.02 2.25 7.56
N ILE A 105 -0.45 1.03 7.84
CA ILE A 105 0.39 -0.07 8.28
C ILE A 105 0.20 -1.20 7.28
N SER A 106 1.31 -1.71 6.74
CA SER A 106 1.28 -2.75 5.72
C SER A 106 2.44 -3.71 5.90
N LEU A 107 2.11 -4.95 6.15
CA LEU A 107 3.06 -6.02 6.43
C LEU A 107 2.77 -7.23 5.55
N ARG A 108 3.79 -8.01 5.25
CA ARG A 108 3.70 -9.31 4.59
C ARG A 108 4.59 -10.33 5.27
N THR A 109 4.29 -11.59 5.02
CA THR A 109 5.18 -12.72 5.36
C THR A 109 5.10 -13.77 4.27
N LYS A 110 6.23 -14.39 3.97
CA LYS A 110 6.29 -15.55 3.10
C LYS A 110 5.81 -16.77 3.88
N VAL A 111 4.90 -17.55 3.31
CA VAL A 111 4.35 -18.74 3.95
C VAL A 111 4.81 -20.03 3.29
N MET A 112 5.18 -19.99 2.01
CA MET A 112 5.79 -21.11 1.27
C MET A 112 6.86 -20.59 0.34
N GLU A 113 7.98 -21.29 0.26
CA GLU A 113 9.06 -21.08 -0.71
C GLU A 113 9.01 -22.16 -1.77
N ASP A 114 9.45 -21.84 -2.98
CA ASP A 114 9.56 -22.77 -4.12
C ASP A 114 8.26 -23.55 -4.39
N PHE A 115 7.13 -22.90 -4.20
CA PHE A 115 5.84 -23.55 -4.40
C PHE A 115 5.53 -23.69 -5.88
N LEU A 116 5.41 -24.93 -6.39
CA LEU A 116 5.13 -25.34 -7.77
C LEU A 116 6.21 -24.97 -8.79
N LEU A 117 6.82 -23.81 -8.72
CA LEU A 117 7.87 -23.34 -9.63
C LEU A 117 9.10 -22.92 -8.84
N PRO A 118 10.31 -23.06 -9.40
CA PRO A 118 11.54 -22.62 -8.74
C PRO A 118 11.49 -21.11 -8.41
N ASN A 119 11.93 -20.75 -7.22
CA ASN A 119 11.94 -19.39 -6.68
C ASN A 119 10.57 -18.71 -6.62
N ALA A 120 9.48 -19.43 -6.86
CA ALA A 120 8.14 -18.89 -6.80
C ALA A 120 7.52 -19.14 -5.42
N ASP A 121 7.08 -18.07 -4.78
CA ASP A 121 6.76 -18.05 -3.36
C ASP A 121 5.32 -17.61 -3.11
N VAL A 122 4.70 -18.19 -2.07
CA VAL A 122 3.38 -17.77 -1.58
C VAL A 122 3.56 -16.82 -0.40
N TRP A 123 2.90 -15.68 -0.51
CA TRP A 123 2.91 -14.61 0.46
C TRP A 123 1.52 -14.34 1.02
N VAL A 124 1.49 -13.91 2.27
CA VAL A 124 0.30 -13.34 2.91
C VAL A 124 0.65 -11.92 3.33
N SER A 125 -0.26 -10.99 3.08
CA SER A 125 -0.11 -9.61 3.55
C SER A 125 -1.36 -9.09 4.22
N TYR A 126 -1.16 -8.02 4.98
CA TYR A 126 -2.23 -7.25 5.59
C TYR A 126 -1.89 -5.77 5.50
N THR A 127 -2.82 -5.01 4.93
CA THR A 127 -2.72 -3.55 4.88
C THR A 127 -3.92 -2.94 5.59
N GLN A 128 -3.65 -1.96 6.43
CA GLN A 128 -4.66 -1.14 7.08
C GLN A 128 -4.38 0.32 6.78
N THR A 129 -5.39 1.03 6.26
CA THR A 129 -5.34 2.48 6.03
C THR A 129 -6.44 3.15 6.85
N SER A 130 -6.09 4.20 7.60
CA SER A 130 -7.05 4.91 8.45
C SER A 130 -6.99 6.41 8.23
N LEU A 131 -8.16 7.04 8.19
CA LEU A 131 -8.32 8.49 8.25
C LEU A 131 -8.85 8.87 9.64
N TRP A 132 -8.11 9.70 10.32
CA TRP A 132 -8.36 10.08 11.72
C TRP A 132 -8.61 11.57 11.85
N GLN A 133 -9.75 11.93 12.42
CA GLN A 133 -10.16 13.31 12.74
C GLN A 133 -9.43 13.84 13.98
N MET A 134 -8.11 13.59 14.10
CA MET A 134 -7.29 13.98 15.26
C MET A 134 -7.46 15.46 15.63
N TRP A 135 -7.60 16.33 14.63
CA TRP A 135 -7.72 17.77 14.77
C TRP A 135 -9.16 18.26 15.00
N ASN A 136 -10.08 17.35 15.38
CA ASN A 136 -11.49 17.62 15.61
C ASN A 136 -11.90 17.32 17.06
N PRO A 137 -11.49 18.15 18.05
CA PRO A 137 -11.78 17.89 19.46
C PRO A 137 -13.28 18.00 19.80
N SER A 138 -14.06 18.75 19.01
CA SER A 138 -15.50 18.88 19.20
C SER A 138 -16.27 17.58 18.97
N ASP A 139 -15.68 16.61 18.26
CA ASP A 139 -16.26 15.31 17.96
C ASP A 139 -15.44 14.16 18.56
N SER A 140 -14.72 14.41 19.64
CA SER A 140 -13.88 13.42 20.35
C SER A 140 -12.83 12.76 19.45
N ALA A 141 -12.38 13.43 18.39
CA ALA A 141 -11.33 13.01 17.47
C ALA A 141 -11.49 11.54 16.97
N PRO A 142 -12.60 11.17 16.30
CA PRO A 142 -12.85 9.78 15.88
C PRO A 142 -12.00 9.38 14.69
N PHE A 143 -11.77 8.07 14.51
CA PHE A 143 -11.42 7.52 13.19
C PHE A 143 -12.66 7.63 12.30
N ARG A 144 -12.53 8.33 11.17
CA ARG A 144 -13.61 8.51 10.20
C ARG A 144 -13.78 7.30 9.29
N SER A 145 -12.67 6.75 8.83
CA SER A 145 -12.63 5.54 8.01
C SER A 145 -11.40 4.71 8.35
N THR A 146 -11.56 3.41 8.34
CA THR A 146 -10.45 2.46 8.40
C THR A 146 -10.74 1.34 7.44
N ASP A 147 -9.85 1.10 6.50
CA ASP A 147 -9.94 0.02 5.52
C ASP A 147 -8.94 -1.07 5.88
N TYR A 148 -9.37 -2.33 5.83
CA TYR A 148 -8.61 -3.54 6.13
C TYR A 148 -8.50 -4.36 4.86
N ASN A 149 -7.28 -4.75 4.47
CA ASN A 149 -7.03 -5.51 3.26
C ASN A 149 -6.07 -6.67 3.51
N PRO A 150 -6.57 -7.82 3.99
CA PRO A 150 -5.85 -9.09 3.93
C PRO A 150 -5.75 -9.59 2.50
N ASP A 151 -4.58 -10.12 2.14
CA ASP A 151 -4.27 -10.60 0.80
C ASP A 151 -3.40 -11.87 0.87
N VAL A 152 -3.66 -12.82 0.00
CA VAL A 152 -2.81 -13.98 -0.27
C VAL A 152 -2.45 -14.01 -1.73
N PHE A 153 -1.15 -14.10 -2.05
CA PHE A 153 -0.70 -14.03 -3.42
C PHE A 153 0.55 -14.86 -3.67
N TYR A 154 0.70 -15.22 -4.93
CA TYR A 154 1.79 -15.98 -5.47
C TYR A 154 2.65 -15.11 -6.38
N ILE A 155 3.93 -15.05 -6.11
CA ILE A 155 4.93 -14.34 -6.90
C ILE A 155 5.74 -15.36 -7.67
N VAL A 156 5.85 -15.18 -8.97
CA VAL A 156 6.66 -16.00 -9.88
C VAL A 156 7.73 -15.11 -10.49
N PRO A 157 9.01 -15.34 -10.22
CA PRO A 157 10.10 -14.62 -10.88
C PRO A 157 10.07 -14.87 -12.38
N VAL A 158 10.35 -13.85 -13.18
CA VAL A 158 10.56 -13.97 -14.62
C VAL A 158 12.05 -14.13 -14.86
N THR A 159 12.44 -15.25 -15.46
CA THR A 159 13.83 -15.54 -15.81
C THR A 159 14.25 -14.75 -17.04
N GLU A 160 15.55 -14.55 -17.23
CA GLU A 160 16.10 -13.83 -18.39
C GLU A 160 15.67 -14.41 -19.75
N GLN A 161 15.35 -15.71 -19.80
CA GLN A 161 14.86 -16.38 -21.02
C GLN A 161 13.48 -15.88 -21.49
N TRP A 162 12.70 -15.27 -20.59
CA TRP A 162 11.37 -14.73 -20.86
C TRP A 162 11.39 -13.19 -20.93
N ASP A 163 12.57 -12.60 -20.97
CA ASP A 163 12.72 -11.17 -21.05
C ASP A 163 12.61 -10.73 -22.52
N PHE A 164 11.50 -10.11 -22.84
CA PHE A 164 11.15 -9.67 -24.19
C PHE A 164 11.16 -8.14 -24.34
N LEU A 165 11.54 -7.42 -23.28
CA LEU A 165 11.56 -5.97 -23.32
C LEU A 165 12.85 -5.46 -23.99
N PRO A 166 12.79 -4.36 -24.75
CA PRO A 166 13.96 -3.79 -25.40
C PRO A 166 14.87 -3.03 -24.40
N GLY A 167 16.17 -3.02 -24.70
CA GLY A 167 17.17 -2.30 -23.92
C GLY A 167 17.45 -2.96 -22.57
N ASP A 168 17.60 -2.14 -21.53
CA ASP A 168 17.94 -2.59 -20.16
C ASP A 168 16.68 -2.88 -19.31
N ALA A 169 15.50 -2.82 -19.91
CA ALA A 169 14.26 -3.12 -19.22
C ALA A 169 14.14 -4.63 -18.98
N ARG A 170 13.79 -5.02 -17.75
CA ARG A 170 13.62 -6.40 -17.32
C ARG A 170 12.26 -6.59 -16.67
N VAL A 171 11.48 -7.58 -17.13
CA VAL A 171 10.32 -8.06 -16.38
C VAL A 171 10.83 -8.87 -15.20
N ARG A 172 10.47 -8.49 -13.98
CA ARG A 172 11.03 -9.08 -12.76
C ARG A 172 10.17 -10.20 -12.19
N TYR A 173 8.88 -10.01 -12.16
CA TYR A 173 7.95 -11.02 -11.66
C TYR A 173 6.55 -10.89 -12.27
N ALA A 174 5.81 -11.98 -12.20
CA ALA A 174 4.36 -12.03 -12.34
C ALA A 174 3.72 -12.35 -10.99
N LYS A 175 2.51 -11.84 -10.76
CA LYS A 175 1.77 -12.00 -9.51
C LYS A 175 0.34 -12.41 -9.80
N VAL A 176 -0.19 -13.33 -8.99
CA VAL A 176 -1.62 -13.66 -8.92
C VAL A 176 -2.01 -13.80 -7.45
N GLY A 177 -3.20 -13.34 -7.09
CA GLY A 177 -3.66 -13.44 -5.70
C GLY A 177 -5.15 -13.23 -5.55
N PHE A 178 -5.58 -13.37 -4.28
CA PHE A 178 -6.94 -13.13 -3.82
C PHE A 178 -6.88 -12.24 -2.58
N ALA A 179 -7.67 -11.18 -2.61
CA ALA A 179 -7.77 -10.26 -1.49
C ALA A 179 -9.22 -9.98 -1.11
N HIS A 180 -9.40 -9.71 0.16
CA HIS A 180 -10.59 -9.10 0.74
C HIS A 180 -10.26 -7.68 1.18
N GLU A 181 -11.15 -6.73 0.91
CA GLU A 181 -11.02 -5.38 1.47
C GLU A 181 -12.35 -4.95 2.06
N SER A 182 -12.34 -4.48 3.31
CA SER A 182 -13.54 -4.03 4.02
C SER A 182 -13.22 -2.92 5.01
N ASN A 183 -14.21 -2.08 5.29
CA ASN A 183 -14.04 -1.03 6.30
C ASN A 183 -14.50 -1.43 7.71
N GLY A 184 -15.02 -2.64 7.90
CA GLY A 184 -15.45 -3.17 9.20
C GLY A 184 -16.61 -2.41 9.86
N ASN A 185 -17.28 -1.52 9.13
CA ASN A 185 -18.41 -0.77 9.65
C ASN A 185 -19.72 -1.58 9.55
N ARG A 186 -20.73 -1.13 10.30
CA ARG A 186 -22.10 -1.61 10.16
C ARG A 186 -22.85 -0.79 9.12
N GLU A 187 -23.97 -1.30 8.63
CA GLU A 187 -24.91 -0.55 7.79
C GLU A 187 -25.33 0.75 8.49
N PRO A 188 -25.48 1.85 7.74
CA PRO A 188 -25.33 2.00 6.28
C PRO A 188 -23.90 2.27 5.81
N ASP A 189 -22.90 2.29 6.69
CA ASP A 189 -21.51 2.65 6.41
C ASP A 189 -20.66 1.45 5.97
N SER A 190 -21.21 0.24 5.96
CA SER A 190 -20.51 -0.98 5.52
C SER A 190 -20.08 -0.87 4.06
N ARG A 191 -18.81 -1.17 3.80
CA ARG A 191 -18.24 -1.29 2.45
C ARG A 191 -17.25 -2.45 2.43
N SER A 192 -17.39 -3.32 1.44
CA SER A 192 -16.48 -4.44 1.25
C SER A 192 -16.43 -4.89 -0.20
N TRP A 193 -15.40 -5.61 -0.57
CA TRP A 193 -15.32 -6.36 -1.82
C TRP A 193 -14.24 -7.44 -1.75
N ASN A 194 -14.47 -8.48 -2.55
CA ASN A 194 -13.52 -9.55 -2.79
C ASN A 194 -13.01 -9.45 -4.23
N TYR A 195 -11.72 -9.71 -4.45
CA TYR A 195 -11.17 -9.67 -5.81
C TYR A 195 -10.00 -10.63 -6.00
N LEU A 196 -9.92 -11.17 -7.21
CA LEU A 196 -8.70 -11.75 -7.72
C LEU A 196 -7.85 -10.62 -8.31
N HIS A 197 -6.54 -10.72 -8.17
CA HIS A 197 -5.64 -9.78 -8.81
C HIS A 197 -4.54 -10.49 -9.58
N PHE A 198 -4.14 -9.87 -10.68
CA PHE A 198 -3.10 -10.30 -11.59
C PHE A 198 -2.21 -9.12 -11.88
N GLY A 199 -0.91 -9.33 -11.87
CA GLY A 199 0.00 -8.22 -12.11
C GLY A 199 1.42 -8.66 -12.31
N GLY A 200 2.30 -7.69 -12.38
CA GLY A 200 3.73 -7.90 -12.50
C GLY A 200 4.47 -6.58 -12.42
N ALA A 201 5.78 -6.66 -12.45
CA ALA A 201 6.63 -5.51 -12.46
C ALA A 201 7.79 -5.65 -13.45
N ALA A 202 8.21 -4.52 -13.99
CA ALA A 202 9.42 -4.37 -14.76
C ALA A 202 10.30 -3.31 -14.11
N GLN A 203 11.62 -3.49 -14.24
CA GLN A 203 12.63 -2.54 -13.80
C GLN A 203 13.53 -2.18 -14.97
N PHE A 204 13.89 -0.90 -15.09
CA PHE A 204 14.91 -0.43 -16.01
C PHE A 204 15.66 0.72 -15.36
N SER A 205 16.97 0.58 -15.20
CA SER A 205 17.77 1.52 -14.43
C SER A 205 17.10 1.84 -13.09
N ASP A 206 16.91 3.12 -12.76
CA ASP A 206 16.30 3.61 -11.51
C ASP A 206 14.76 3.63 -11.53
N PHE A 207 14.13 3.10 -12.60
CA PHE A 207 12.68 3.10 -12.73
C PHE A 207 12.09 1.72 -12.46
N ILE A 208 10.98 1.72 -11.74
CA ILE A 208 10.14 0.54 -11.50
C ILE A 208 8.75 0.83 -12.05
N TRP A 209 8.22 -0.09 -12.86
CA TRP A 209 6.83 -0.07 -13.30
C TRP A 209 6.11 -1.30 -12.78
N GLU A 210 5.06 -1.08 -12.00
CA GLU A 210 4.15 -2.11 -11.51
C GLU A 210 2.78 -1.94 -12.13
N SER A 211 2.17 -3.04 -12.57
CA SER A 211 0.82 -3.06 -13.13
C SER A 211 0.01 -4.17 -12.47
N THR A 212 -1.19 -3.85 -12.03
CA THR A 212 -2.10 -4.81 -11.38
C THR A 212 -3.52 -4.62 -11.89
N PHE A 213 -4.13 -5.71 -12.33
CA PHE A 213 -5.55 -5.78 -12.64
C PHE A 213 -6.28 -6.49 -11.50
N LYS A 214 -7.40 -5.93 -11.03
CA LYS A 214 -8.23 -6.44 -9.95
C LYS A 214 -9.60 -6.85 -10.53
N GLN A 215 -9.85 -8.15 -10.58
CA GLN A 215 -11.14 -8.70 -11.01
C GLN A 215 -12.03 -8.87 -9.79
N ARG A 216 -13.05 -8.03 -9.67
CA ARG A 216 -14.03 -8.16 -8.60
C ARG A 216 -14.75 -9.50 -8.68
N ILE A 217 -14.92 -10.15 -7.54
CA ILE A 217 -15.81 -11.28 -7.35
C ILE A 217 -17.16 -10.69 -6.91
N ASN A 218 -18.17 -10.84 -7.75
CA ASN A 218 -19.48 -10.25 -7.49
C ASN A 218 -20.18 -10.96 -6.34
N GLU A 219 -20.72 -10.19 -5.43
CA GLU A 219 -21.65 -10.62 -4.41
C GLU A 219 -23.08 -10.58 -4.95
N VAL A 220 -24.00 -11.35 -4.37
CA VAL A 220 -25.34 -11.50 -4.94
C VAL A 220 -26.34 -10.59 -4.24
N GLY A 221 -27.03 -9.75 -5.03
CA GLY A 221 -28.16 -8.95 -4.58
C GLY A 221 -27.84 -7.97 -3.47
N ASP A 222 -28.67 -7.95 -2.43
CA ASP A 222 -28.57 -7.01 -1.30
C ASP A 222 -27.36 -7.26 -0.39
N GLN A 223 -26.57 -8.30 -0.64
CA GLN A 223 -25.34 -8.57 0.13
C GLN A 223 -24.18 -7.71 -0.35
N ASP A 224 -24.24 -7.15 -1.55
CA ASP A 224 -23.21 -6.27 -2.09
C ASP A 224 -23.33 -4.85 -1.52
N ASP A 225 -22.41 -4.46 -0.66
CA ASP A 225 -22.38 -3.15 0.00
C ASP A 225 -22.16 -1.98 -0.96
N ASN A 226 -21.50 -2.22 -2.09
CA ASN A 226 -21.03 -1.19 -3.00
C ASN A 226 -20.90 -1.71 -4.45
N PRO A 227 -22.04 -2.05 -5.10
CA PRO A 227 -22.06 -2.71 -6.41
C PRO A 227 -21.39 -1.89 -7.53
N ASP A 228 -21.32 -0.60 -7.39
CA ASP A 228 -20.72 0.32 -8.36
C ASP A 228 -19.26 0.76 -8.01
N LEU A 229 -18.62 0.11 -7.04
CA LEU A 229 -17.26 0.44 -6.58
C LEU A 229 -16.26 0.52 -7.75
N VAL A 230 -16.20 -0.51 -8.60
CA VAL A 230 -15.27 -0.56 -9.73
C VAL A 230 -15.54 0.56 -10.74
N ARG A 231 -16.79 1.05 -10.85
CA ARG A 231 -17.13 2.16 -11.73
C ARG A 231 -16.42 3.46 -11.33
N PHE A 232 -16.18 3.68 -10.04
CA PHE A 232 -15.54 4.89 -9.50
C PHE A 232 -14.06 4.67 -9.20
N ARG A 233 -13.74 3.72 -8.34
CA ARG A 233 -12.37 3.44 -7.91
C ARG A 233 -11.52 2.86 -9.05
N GLY A 234 -12.13 1.99 -9.87
CA GLY A 234 -11.42 1.29 -10.94
C GLY A 234 -10.88 -0.08 -10.51
N SER A 235 -10.34 -0.81 -11.51
CA SER A 235 -9.77 -2.13 -11.33
C SER A 235 -8.37 -2.29 -11.93
N PHE A 236 -7.87 -1.27 -12.61
CA PHE A 236 -6.56 -1.29 -13.24
C PHE A 236 -5.65 -0.25 -12.57
N GLU A 237 -4.60 -0.73 -11.93
CA GLU A 237 -3.63 0.07 -11.19
C GLU A 237 -2.27 0.00 -11.88
N ASN A 238 -1.68 1.16 -12.14
CA ASN A 238 -0.32 1.31 -12.66
C ASN A 238 0.45 2.25 -11.76
N ARG A 239 1.63 1.83 -11.36
CA ARG A 239 2.56 2.63 -10.56
C ARG A 239 3.90 2.71 -11.29
N ILE A 240 4.41 3.90 -11.44
CA ILE A 240 5.77 4.14 -11.90
C ILE A 240 6.51 4.81 -10.75
N ALA A 241 7.62 4.23 -10.32
CA ALA A 241 8.50 4.79 -9.32
C ALA A 241 9.86 5.12 -9.96
N TRP A 242 10.43 6.25 -9.57
CA TRP A 242 11.78 6.67 -9.91
C TRP A 242 12.58 6.85 -8.62
N ILE A 243 13.74 6.21 -8.56
CA ILE A 243 14.64 6.25 -7.43
C ILE A 243 15.84 7.10 -7.85
N ASN A 244 16.01 8.25 -7.22
CA ASN A 244 17.07 9.19 -7.51
C ASN A 244 18.00 9.31 -6.30
N GLY A 245 19.07 8.52 -6.29
CA GLY A 245 19.92 8.38 -5.12
C GLY A 245 19.14 7.79 -3.93
N THR A 246 18.95 8.57 -2.88
CA THR A 246 18.15 8.18 -1.71
C THR A 246 16.68 8.61 -1.77
N ASP A 247 16.30 9.43 -2.74
CA ASP A 247 14.95 9.97 -2.88
C ASP A 247 14.10 9.06 -3.75
N THR A 248 12.81 8.98 -3.45
CA THR A 248 11.85 8.20 -4.23
C THR A 248 10.67 9.06 -4.64
N TYR A 249 10.35 9.00 -5.93
CA TYR A 249 9.18 9.60 -6.54
C TYR A 249 8.29 8.49 -7.11
N SER A 250 6.99 8.50 -6.86
CA SER A 250 6.11 7.58 -7.54
C SER A 250 4.82 8.23 -8.00
N LEU A 251 4.32 7.75 -9.13
CA LEU A 251 3.03 8.13 -9.70
C LEU A 251 2.18 6.88 -9.85
N THR A 252 1.05 6.84 -9.15
CA THR A 252 0.08 5.76 -9.24
C THR A 252 -1.16 6.25 -9.95
N ARG A 253 -1.60 5.50 -10.95
CA ARG A 253 -2.85 5.69 -11.65
C ARG A 253 -3.76 4.48 -11.44
N VAL A 254 -4.89 4.68 -10.78
CA VAL A 254 -5.97 3.69 -10.74
C VAL A 254 -7.06 4.13 -11.70
N SER A 255 -7.50 3.23 -12.56
CA SER A 255 -8.53 3.52 -13.58
C SER A 255 -9.50 2.36 -13.74
N ARG A 256 -10.70 2.66 -14.26
CA ARG A 256 -11.68 1.63 -14.56
C ARG A 256 -11.19 0.68 -15.66
N ASP A 257 -10.56 1.25 -16.67
CA ASP A 257 -10.10 0.56 -17.85
C ASP A 257 -8.92 1.32 -18.48
N LEU A 258 -8.42 0.84 -19.59
CA LEU A 258 -7.32 1.46 -20.33
C LEU A 258 -7.66 2.84 -20.92
N SER A 259 -8.92 3.26 -20.92
CA SER A 259 -9.32 4.61 -21.39
C SER A 259 -9.04 5.71 -20.37
N PHE A 260 -8.54 5.36 -19.19
CA PHE A 260 -8.19 6.27 -18.09
C PHE A 260 -9.38 7.11 -17.56
N ASN A 261 -10.61 6.67 -17.80
CA ASN A 261 -11.81 7.30 -17.26
C ASN A 261 -11.99 6.97 -15.79
N ARG A 262 -12.34 7.98 -14.96
CA ARG A 262 -12.54 7.89 -13.52
C ARG A 262 -11.31 7.34 -12.77
N GLY A 263 -11.51 6.80 -11.55
CA GLY A 263 -10.41 6.38 -10.69
C GLY A 263 -9.64 7.55 -10.09
N SER A 264 -8.36 7.38 -9.85
CA SER A 264 -7.52 8.37 -9.16
C SER A 264 -6.12 8.48 -9.73
N TRP A 265 -5.48 9.59 -9.41
CA TRP A 265 -4.05 9.82 -9.51
C TRP A 265 -3.51 10.03 -8.12
N GLN A 266 -2.37 9.41 -7.82
CA GLN A 266 -1.61 9.67 -6.61
C GLN A 266 -0.15 9.88 -6.97
N PHE A 267 0.43 10.94 -6.42
CA PHE A 267 1.86 11.20 -6.49
C PHE A 267 2.43 11.14 -5.09
N ASP A 268 3.52 10.41 -4.92
CA ASP A 268 4.23 10.26 -3.66
C ASP A 268 5.67 10.68 -3.82
N PHE A 269 6.18 11.41 -2.85
CA PHE A 269 7.57 11.80 -2.74
C PHE A 269 8.09 11.48 -1.36
N THR A 270 9.26 10.82 -1.28
CA THR A 270 9.95 10.58 -0.02
C THR A 270 11.41 10.91 -0.10
N MET A 271 11.97 11.48 0.97
CA MET A 271 13.40 11.67 1.15
C MET A 271 13.80 11.34 2.60
N PRO A 272 14.97 10.73 2.85
CA PRO A 272 15.43 10.43 4.20
C PRO A 272 15.75 11.72 4.95
N PHE A 273 15.54 11.72 6.26
CA PHE A 273 16.02 12.81 7.12
C PHE A 273 17.54 12.82 7.27
N ASN A 274 18.16 11.66 7.10
CA ASN A 274 19.59 11.48 7.13
C ASN A 274 20.00 10.64 5.91
N SER A 275 20.70 11.26 4.97
CA SER A 275 21.18 10.59 3.76
C SER A 275 22.20 9.49 4.00
N ASP A 276 22.91 9.52 5.14
CA ASP A 276 23.83 8.45 5.55
C ASP A 276 23.10 7.22 6.11
N LYS A 277 21.79 7.34 6.38
CA LYS A 277 20.91 6.28 6.88
C LYS A 277 19.57 6.33 6.12
N PRO A 278 19.58 6.00 4.82
CA PRO A 278 18.40 6.13 3.95
C PRO A 278 17.24 5.20 4.35
N GLU A 279 17.52 4.10 5.07
CA GLU A 279 16.55 3.17 5.64
C GLU A 279 15.80 3.71 6.87
N GLY A 280 16.25 4.83 7.42
CA GLY A 280 15.64 5.46 8.59
C GLY A 280 14.32 6.17 8.28
N LEU A 281 13.93 7.05 9.22
CA LEU A 281 12.74 7.89 9.07
C LEU A 281 12.88 8.80 7.83
N ARG A 282 11.82 8.88 7.02
CA ARG A 282 11.80 9.69 5.80
C ARG A 282 10.68 10.74 5.87
N PHE A 283 10.93 11.90 5.31
CA PHE A 283 9.88 12.86 5.00
C PHE A 283 8.98 12.30 3.90
N TYR A 284 7.67 12.52 3.98
CA TYR A 284 6.71 12.00 3.02
C TYR A 284 5.69 13.06 2.62
N VAL A 285 5.52 13.22 1.31
CA VAL A 285 4.49 14.04 0.66
C VAL A 285 3.61 13.14 -0.19
N GLN A 286 2.30 13.30 -0.07
CA GLN A 286 1.32 12.62 -0.91
C GLN A 286 0.36 13.63 -1.51
N LEU A 287 0.15 13.55 -2.83
CA LEU A 287 -0.91 14.26 -3.55
C LEU A 287 -1.87 13.24 -4.12
N PHE A 288 -3.16 13.43 -3.92
CA PHE A 288 -4.21 12.55 -4.43
C PHE A 288 -5.29 13.35 -5.14
N SER A 289 -5.79 12.82 -6.25
CA SER A 289 -6.91 13.41 -7.00
C SER A 289 -7.77 12.32 -7.63
N GLY A 290 -9.03 12.25 -7.27
CA GLY A 290 -9.97 11.29 -7.86
C GLY A 290 -10.94 10.66 -6.88
N TYR A 291 -11.25 9.40 -7.12
CA TYR A 291 -12.18 8.56 -6.38
C TYR A 291 -11.43 7.42 -5.65
N GLY A 292 -12.04 6.88 -4.59
CA GLY A 292 -11.53 5.68 -3.93
C GLY A 292 -10.35 5.91 -3.00
N GLU A 293 -10.26 7.07 -2.37
CA GLU A 293 -9.29 7.34 -1.30
C GLU A 293 -9.45 6.36 -0.12
N THR A 294 -10.70 6.04 0.21
CA THR A 294 -11.11 5.00 1.15
C THR A 294 -12.29 4.23 0.58
N LEU A 295 -12.60 3.07 1.16
CA LEU A 295 -13.83 2.34 0.80
C LEU A 295 -15.08 3.15 1.12
N LEU A 296 -15.09 3.86 2.25
CA LEU A 296 -16.24 4.68 2.63
C LEU A 296 -16.50 5.81 1.62
N ASP A 297 -15.46 6.38 1.03
CA ASP A 297 -15.52 7.48 0.07
C ASP A 297 -15.31 7.02 -1.39
N TYR A 298 -15.55 5.73 -1.70
CA TYR A 298 -15.18 5.16 -3.00
C TYR A 298 -15.78 5.91 -4.20
N ASN A 299 -16.96 6.50 -4.04
CA ASN A 299 -17.73 7.23 -5.06
C ASN A 299 -17.68 8.76 -4.88
N HIS A 300 -16.91 9.26 -3.89
CA HIS A 300 -16.72 10.69 -3.63
C HIS A 300 -15.42 11.18 -4.24
N ARG A 301 -15.51 12.17 -5.15
CA ARG A 301 -14.32 12.77 -5.76
C ARG A 301 -13.71 13.81 -4.87
N GLN A 302 -12.40 13.74 -4.66
CA GLN A 302 -11.68 14.69 -3.82
C GLN A 302 -10.25 14.91 -4.31
N ASN A 303 -9.67 16.04 -3.91
CA ASN A 303 -8.25 16.31 -4.03
C ASN A 303 -7.66 16.40 -2.63
N ARG A 304 -6.52 15.76 -2.41
CA ARG A 304 -5.86 15.75 -1.11
C ARG A 304 -4.38 16.07 -1.23
N ILE A 305 -3.87 16.72 -0.20
CA ILE A 305 -2.45 16.92 0.04
C ILE A 305 -2.10 16.42 1.43
N GLY A 306 -1.10 15.56 1.52
CA GLY A 306 -0.61 14.96 2.74
C GLY A 306 0.86 15.26 3.00
N LEU A 307 1.21 15.59 4.25
CA LEU A 307 2.57 15.81 4.69
C LEU A 307 2.81 15.01 5.98
N GLY A 308 3.95 14.32 6.05
CA GLY A 308 4.27 13.51 7.22
C GLY A 308 5.54 12.69 7.05
N PHE A 309 5.49 11.46 7.51
CA PHE A 309 6.66 10.61 7.66
C PHE A 309 6.37 9.20 7.15
N LEU A 310 7.34 8.66 6.42
CA LEU A 310 7.44 7.23 6.14
C LEU A 310 8.24 6.59 7.28
N LEU A 311 7.64 5.60 7.95
CA LEU A 311 8.15 5.04 9.19
C LEU A 311 9.08 3.85 8.98
N LEU A 312 8.77 3.02 7.97
CA LEU A 312 9.52 1.82 7.63
C LEU A 312 9.65 1.77 6.11
N ASN A 313 10.88 1.67 5.65
CA ASN A 313 11.23 1.50 4.24
C ASN A 313 12.32 0.42 4.19
N PHE A 314 11.96 -0.80 3.79
CA PHE A 314 12.91 -1.91 3.64
C PHE A 314 12.97 -2.33 2.19
#